data_4c36aa153b89ee8d5af5b722428194ef
#
_entry.id   4c36aa153b89ee8d5af5b722428194ef
#
_cell.length_a   1.000
_cell.length_b   1.000
_cell.length_c   1.000
_cell.angle_alpha   90.00
_cell.angle_beta   90.00
_cell.angle_gamma   90.00
#
_symmetry.space_group_name_H-M   'P 1'
#
loop_
_entity.id
_entity.type
_entity.pdbx_description
1 polymer ?
#
loop_
_entity_poly.entity_id
_entity_poly.type
_entity_poly.pdbx_seq_one_letter_code
_entity_poly.pdbx_strand_id
1 'polypeptide(L)'
;MVQHGLGVTGATGETTRDRFNRIVRLAVGAWSESIEDQPTTTMCAQPFAGQSAATLLQAVADAEIAPIYCNGEGELVWSARSARSADADPVTVASTQVDSSTGFSTSLALVVNEATVERPGGAKITASDATSIAANGRISESMTLYYDTDAQVSKAAAYIVNTRSEPRVRMGALSVDLVTSGLDTETLLGPGVHVGTVLSVTDMPRGSGTQVDVFIEGITDYITPNSWRRTFNTSPLGIGGQVWVLGNANFSVLGSTTIVAY
;
A
#
# COMPACT_ATOMS: atom_id res chain seq x y z
N MET A 1 -21.78 -9.34 24.87
CA MET A 1 -20.52 -9.52 24.16
C MET A 1 -19.41 -9.50 25.20
N VAL A 2 -18.88 -10.67 25.57
CA VAL A 2 -17.85 -10.80 26.60
C VAL A 2 -16.55 -10.26 26.01
N GLN A 3 -16.06 -9.13 26.54
CA GLN A 3 -14.69 -8.66 26.27
C GLN A 3 -13.72 -9.67 26.89
N HIS A 4 -13.33 -10.67 26.14
CA HIS A 4 -12.19 -11.49 26.51
C HIS A 4 -10.95 -10.60 26.45
N GLY A 5 -10.42 -10.29 27.61
CA GLY A 5 -9.23 -9.58 27.96
C GLY A 5 -8.12 -9.46 26.94
N LEU A 6 -8.31 -8.58 25.95
CA LEU A 6 -7.20 -7.89 25.34
C LEU A 6 -6.49 -7.20 26.50
N GLY A 7 -5.27 -7.59 26.81
CA GLY A 7 -4.47 -6.95 27.84
C GLY A 7 -4.56 -5.43 27.69
N VAL A 8 -4.53 -4.72 28.81
CA VAL A 8 -4.81 -3.27 28.85
C VAL A 8 -3.91 -2.45 27.91
N THR A 9 -2.81 -3.01 27.43
CA THR A 9 -1.86 -2.38 26.50
C THR A 9 -1.19 -3.41 25.57
N GLY A 10 -0.88 -3.02 24.33
CA GLY A 10 0.10 -3.71 23.51
C GLY A 10 1.49 -3.60 24.16
N ALA A 11 2.25 -4.67 24.18
CA ALA A 11 3.59 -4.67 24.77
C ALA A 11 4.55 -3.81 23.94
N THR A 12 5.47 -3.11 24.59
CA THR A 12 6.60 -2.42 23.93
C THR A 12 7.56 -3.46 23.37
N GLY A 13 8.09 -3.22 22.17
CA GLY A 13 9.03 -4.13 21.49
C GLY A 13 8.36 -5.35 20.84
N GLU A 14 7.04 -5.45 20.88
CA GLU A 14 6.28 -6.44 20.13
C GLU A 14 6.35 -6.14 18.64
N THR A 15 6.60 -7.15 17.80
CA THR A 15 6.56 -6.93 16.36
C THR A 15 5.14 -6.65 15.87
N THR A 16 5.01 -5.94 14.76
CA THR A 16 3.71 -5.69 14.11
C THR A 16 3.00 -7.00 13.82
N ARG A 17 3.71 -8.04 13.40
CA ARG A 17 3.19 -9.38 13.17
C ARG A 17 2.61 -10.01 14.46
N ASP A 18 3.39 -10.00 15.54
CA ASP A 18 2.95 -10.62 16.80
C ASP A 18 1.73 -9.89 17.36
N ARG A 19 1.70 -8.56 17.24
CA ARG A 19 0.56 -7.73 17.63
C ARG A 19 -0.67 -8.03 16.80
N PHE A 20 -0.53 -8.12 15.48
CA PHE A 20 -1.60 -8.50 14.56
C PHE A 20 -2.21 -9.84 14.97
N ASN A 21 -1.39 -10.88 15.07
CA ASN A 21 -1.81 -12.22 15.44
C ASN A 21 -2.50 -12.24 16.82
N ARG A 22 -1.98 -11.49 17.77
CA ARG A 22 -2.58 -11.38 19.10
C ARG A 22 -3.96 -10.72 19.06
N ILE A 23 -4.12 -9.64 18.30
CA ILE A 23 -5.40 -8.94 18.17
C ILE A 23 -6.43 -9.86 17.48
N VAL A 24 -6.07 -10.48 16.37
CA VAL A 24 -6.96 -11.40 15.63
C VAL A 24 -7.40 -12.53 16.53
N ARG A 25 -6.48 -13.22 17.18
CA ARG A 25 -6.79 -14.37 18.05
C ARG A 25 -7.67 -14.00 19.24
N LEU A 26 -7.46 -12.85 19.86
CA LEU A 26 -8.16 -12.45 21.08
C LEU A 26 -9.49 -11.75 20.81
N ALA A 27 -9.59 -10.97 19.75
CA ALA A 27 -10.77 -10.16 19.46
C ALA A 27 -11.72 -10.79 18.46
N VAL A 28 -11.20 -11.54 17.51
CA VAL A 28 -11.96 -12.10 16.37
C VAL A 28 -12.15 -13.61 16.52
N GLY A 29 -11.28 -14.30 17.25
CA GLY A 29 -11.33 -15.76 17.44
C GLY A 29 -10.62 -16.53 16.34
N ALA A 30 -11.22 -17.63 15.89
CA ALA A 30 -10.65 -18.49 14.85
C ALA A 30 -10.93 -17.93 13.44
N TRP A 31 -10.29 -16.84 13.08
CA TRP A 31 -10.34 -16.32 11.71
C TRP A 31 -9.12 -16.84 10.95
N SER A 32 -9.32 -17.16 9.67
CA SER A 32 -8.20 -17.47 8.78
C SER A 32 -7.45 -16.15 8.45
N GLU A 33 -6.14 -16.21 8.54
CA GLU A 33 -5.27 -15.07 8.29
C GLU A 33 -4.19 -15.43 7.27
N SER A 34 -3.89 -14.50 6.38
CA SER A 34 -2.77 -14.59 5.44
C SER A 34 -1.87 -13.38 5.65
N ILE A 35 -0.62 -13.63 6.04
CA ILE A 35 0.39 -12.60 6.24
C ILE A 35 1.40 -12.73 5.12
N GLU A 36 1.35 -11.79 4.19
CA GLU A 36 2.31 -11.69 3.12
C GLU A 36 3.58 -11.03 3.62
N ASP A 37 4.72 -11.71 3.39
CA ASP A 37 6.01 -11.32 3.92
C ASP A 37 6.10 -11.38 5.47
N GLN A 38 7.27 -11.11 6.02
CA GLN A 38 7.52 -11.24 7.46
C GLN A 38 7.82 -9.86 8.09
N PRO A 39 6.78 -9.08 8.43
CA PRO A 39 7.00 -7.75 9.00
C PRO A 39 7.68 -7.87 10.36
N THR A 40 8.76 -7.12 10.52
CA THR A 40 9.62 -7.12 11.72
C THR A 40 9.65 -5.77 12.45
N THR A 41 8.86 -4.82 12.00
CA THR A 41 8.76 -3.50 12.65
C THR A 41 8.30 -3.68 14.10
N THR A 42 9.00 -3.08 15.06
CA THR A 42 8.63 -3.12 16.47
C THR A 42 7.74 -1.96 16.84
N MET A 43 6.77 -2.22 17.71
CA MET A 43 5.78 -1.23 18.14
C MET A 43 5.92 -0.91 19.62
N CYS A 44 5.70 0.37 19.97
CA CYS A 44 5.59 0.80 21.35
C CYS A 44 4.26 0.34 21.99
N ALA A 45 4.10 0.57 23.29
CA ALA A 45 2.87 0.29 23.99
C ALA A 45 1.68 1.05 23.38
N GLN A 46 0.57 0.35 23.16
CA GLN A 46 -0.67 0.91 22.60
C GLN A 46 -1.84 0.56 23.55
N PRO A 47 -2.65 1.53 23.98
CA PRO A 47 -3.82 1.22 24.82
C PRO A 47 -4.87 0.47 24.01
N PHE A 48 -5.34 -0.66 24.55
CA PHE A 48 -6.38 -1.48 23.92
C PHE A 48 -7.77 -1.26 24.53
N ALA A 49 -7.83 -0.73 25.75
CA ALA A 49 -9.09 -0.51 26.45
C ALA A 49 -9.99 0.46 25.68
N GLY A 50 -11.22 0.03 25.40
CA GLY A 50 -12.21 0.83 24.68
C GLY A 50 -12.00 0.92 23.16
N GLN A 51 -10.96 0.27 22.61
CA GLN A 51 -10.71 0.24 21.18
C GLN A 51 -11.40 -0.96 20.53
N SER A 52 -11.86 -0.78 19.29
CA SER A 52 -12.32 -1.91 18.47
C SER A 52 -11.13 -2.69 17.91
N ALA A 53 -11.34 -3.98 17.58
CA ALA A 53 -10.32 -4.78 16.90
C ALA A 53 -9.88 -4.14 15.59
N ALA A 54 -10.83 -3.60 14.81
CA ALA A 54 -10.53 -2.91 13.56
C ALA A 54 -9.61 -1.70 13.76
N THR A 55 -9.85 -0.88 14.79
CA THR A 55 -8.99 0.27 15.12
C THR A 55 -7.57 -0.18 15.51
N LEU A 56 -7.47 -1.26 16.27
CA LEU A 56 -6.18 -1.81 16.69
C LEU A 56 -5.40 -2.40 15.51
N LEU A 57 -6.09 -3.14 14.62
CA LEU A 57 -5.50 -3.70 13.41
C LEU A 57 -5.09 -2.60 12.43
N GLN A 58 -5.88 -1.53 12.30
CA GLN A 58 -5.51 -0.38 11.48
C GLN A 58 -4.22 0.27 11.98
N ALA A 59 -4.03 0.43 13.28
CA ALA A 59 -2.80 0.99 13.83
C ALA A 59 -1.56 0.11 13.54
N VAL A 60 -1.74 -1.22 13.45
CA VAL A 60 -0.67 -2.13 13.02
C VAL A 60 -0.37 -1.95 11.53
N ALA A 61 -1.41 -1.87 10.70
CA ALA A 61 -1.28 -1.62 9.26
C ALA A 61 -0.62 -0.27 8.97
N ASP A 62 -1.00 0.79 9.70
CA ASP A 62 -0.41 2.12 9.60
C ASP A 62 1.09 2.11 9.96
N ALA A 63 1.51 1.32 10.95
CA ALA A 63 2.93 1.19 11.30
C ALA A 63 3.76 0.51 10.20
N GLU A 64 3.14 -0.35 9.39
CA GLU A 64 3.80 -0.91 8.20
C GLU A 64 3.57 -0.07 6.93
N ILE A 65 2.72 0.97 7.00
CA ILE A 65 2.30 1.75 5.82
C ILE A 65 1.78 0.79 4.72
N ALA A 66 0.96 -0.16 5.12
CA ALA A 66 0.51 -1.27 4.30
C ALA A 66 -1.00 -1.50 4.48
N PRO A 67 -1.69 -2.02 3.45
CA PRO A 67 -3.12 -2.29 3.54
C PRO A 67 -3.42 -3.51 4.41
N ILE A 68 -4.61 -3.50 5.00
CA ILE A 68 -5.26 -4.65 5.59
C ILE A 68 -6.63 -4.80 4.95
N TYR A 69 -6.99 -6.01 4.50
CA TYR A 69 -8.24 -6.27 3.81
C TYR A 69 -8.70 -7.71 3.98
N CYS A 70 -9.94 -8.00 3.62
CA CYS A 70 -10.44 -9.37 3.49
C CYS A 70 -10.40 -9.78 2.02
N ASN A 71 -9.84 -10.95 1.73
CA ASN A 71 -9.86 -11.51 0.38
C ASN A 71 -11.20 -12.19 0.06
N GLY A 72 -11.35 -12.69 -1.17
CA GLY A 72 -12.56 -13.37 -1.63
C GLY A 72 -12.85 -14.71 -0.93
N GLU A 73 -11.89 -15.28 -0.23
CA GLU A 73 -11.99 -16.51 0.54
C GLU A 73 -12.40 -16.25 2.01
N GLY A 74 -12.52 -14.96 2.38
CA GLY A 74 -12.88 -14.56 3.73
C GLY A 74 -11.71 -14.53 4.69
N GLU A 75 -10.49 -14.58 4.20
CA GLU A 75 -9.30 -14.45 5.02
C GLU A 75 -8.94 -12.98 5.23
N LEU A 76 -8.46 -12.68 6.42
CA LEU A 76 -7.89 -11.37 6.73
C LEU A 76 -6.44 -11.33 6.22
N VAL A 77 -6.22 -10.57 5.17
CA VAL A 77 -4.90 -10.41 4.53
C VAL A 77 -4.23 -9.14 5.03
N TRP A 78 -2.97 -9.26 5.35
CA TRP A 78 -2.12 -8.16 5.72
C TRP A 78 -0.74 -8.33 5.10
N SER A 79 -0.27 -7.30 4.41
CA SER A 79 1.03 -7.30 3.72
C SER A 79 2.01 -6.40 4.46
N ALA A 80 3.27 -6.81 4.53
CA ALA A 80 4.33 -5.90 4.94
C ALA A 80 4.61 -4.87 3.82
N ARG A 81 5.24 -3.76 4.18
CA ARG A 81 5.69 -2.73 3.22
C ARG A 81 6.56 -3.30 2.10
N SER A 82 7.40 -4.29 2.45
CA SER A 82 8.29 -5.00 1.52
C SER A 82 7.55 -5.86 0.50
N ALA A 83 6.35 -6.36 0.81
CA ALA A 83 5.56 -7.15 -0.12
C ALA A 83 5.01 -6.32 -1.30
N ARG A 84 4.90 -5.00 -1.13
CA ARG A 84 4.52 -4.07 -2.21
C ARG A 84 5.74 -3.65 -3.02
N SER A 85 6.42 -4.61 -3.61
CA SER A 85 7.58 -4.33 -4.45
C SER A 85 7.16 -4.15 -5.92
N ALA A 86 7.90 -3.29 -6.63
CA ALA A 86 7.74 -3.11 -8.07
C ALA A 86 8.32 -4.28 -8.89
N ASP A 87 8.92 -5.26 -8.22
CA ASP A 87 9.57 -6.43 -8.85
C ASP A 87 8.59 -7.58 -9.16
N ALA A 88 7.32 -7.48 -8.78
CA ALA A 88 6.32 -8.45 -9.19
C ALA A 88 6.10 -8.32 -10.71
N ASP A 89 6.01 -9.45 -11.41
CA ASP A 89 5.62 -9.47 -12.82
C ASP A 89 4.26 -8.78 -12.96
N PRO A 90 4.17 -7.63 -13.65
CA PRO A 90 2.94 -6.89 -13.73
C PRO A 90 1.91 -7.61 -14.58
N VAL A 91 0.67 -7.56 -14.17
CA VAL A 91 -0.45 -7.93 -15.05
C VAL A 91 -0.63 -6.82 -16.08
N THR A 92 -0.50 -7.15 -17.36
CA THR A 92 -0.53 -6.16 -18.44
C THR A 92 -1.91 -6.08 -19.09
N VAL A 93 -2.39 -4.84 -19.26
CA VAL A 93 -3.66 -4.53 -19.95
C VAL A 93 -3.40 -3.39 -20.93
N ALA A 94 -3.85 -3.55 -22.18
CA ALA A 94 -3.80 -2.46 -23.15
C ALA A 94 -4.89 -1.42 -22.88
N SER A 95 -4.59 -0.13 -23.09
CA SER A 95 -5.58 0.94 -22.89
C SER A 95 -6.85 0.79 -23.74
N THR A 96 -6.76 0.09 -24.88
CA THR A 96 -7.89 -0.23 -25.75
C THR A 96 -8.83 -1.28 -25.17
N GLN A 97 -8.40 -2.04 -24.17
CA GLN A 97 -9.17 -3.07 -23.47
C GLN A 97 -9.85 -2.54 -22.21
N VAL A 98 -9.52 -1.31 -21.85
CA VAL A 98 -10.04 -0.60 -20.69
C VAL A 98 -11.27 0.22 -21.11
N ASP A 99 -12.25 0.33 -20.22
CA ASP A 99 -13.43 1.16 -20.45
C ASP A 99 -13.01 2.61 -20.74
N SER A 100 -13.59 3.22 -21.76
CA SER A 100 -13.33 4.61 -22.15
C SER A 100 -13.66 5.65 -21.08
N SER A 101 -14.37 5.26 -20.03
CA SER A 101 -14.64 6.09 -18.84
C SER A 101 -13.44 6.18 -17.87
N THR A 102 -12.39 5.40 -18.08
CA THR A 102 -11.18 5.44 -17.24
C THR A 102 -10.49 6.80 -17.40
N GLY A 103 -10.52 7.58 -16.33
CA GLY A 103 -9.92 8.91 -16.30
C GLY A 103 -8.45 8.85 -15.88
N PHE A 104 -7.62 9.57 -16.62
CA PHE A 104 -6.22 9.83 -16.25
C PHE A 104 -6.10 11.26 -15.71
N SER A 105 -5.42 11.42 -14.61
CA SER A 105 -5.17 12.73 -14.02
C SER A 105 -3.77 12.84 -13.47
N THR A 106 -3.18 14.02 -13.59
CA THR A 106 -1.98 14.40 -12.85
C THR A 106 -2.40 15.48 -11.85
N SER A 107 -2.27 15.20 -10.57
CA SER A 107 -2.76 16.09 -9.52
C SER A 107 -1.74 16.20 -8.40
N LEU A 108 -1.65 17.39 -7.81
CA LEU A 108 -0.90 17.65 -6.58
C LEU A 108 -1.64 17.16 -5.32
N ALA A 109 -2.90 16.76 -5.42
CA ALA A 109 -3.75 16.44 -4.26
C ALA A 109 -3.24 15.31 -3.36
N LEU A 110 -2.37 14.46 -3.89
CA LEU A 110 -1.77 13.34 -3.14
C LEU A 110 -0.23 13.45 -3.07
N VAL A 111 0.33 14.58 -3.47
CA VAL A 111 1.74 14.88 -3.25
C VAL A 111 1.94 15.14 -1.76
N VAL A 112 2.98 14.57 -1.20
CA VAL A 112 3.47 14.84 0.17
C VAL A 112 4.96 15.07 0.06
N ASN A 113 5.40 16.33 0.10
CA ASN A 113 6.81 16.68 0.01
C ASN A 113 7.40 17.12 1.35
N GLU A 114 6.59 17.10 2.39
CA GLU A 114 7.02 17.21 3.78
C GLU A 114 6.17 16.28 4.64
N ALA A 115 6.79 15.30 5.29
CA ALA A 115 6.11 14.38 6.19
C ALA A 115 6.64 14.52 7.61
N THR A 116 5.74 14.73 8.56
CA THR A 116 6.07 14.77 9.98
C THR A 116 5.46 13.56 10.66
N VAL A 117 6.30 12.70 11.18
CA VAL A 117 5.89 11.49 11.91
C VAL A 117 6.32 11.62 13.37
N GLU A 118 5.44 11.20 14.27
CA GLU A 118 5.74 11.11 15.70
C GLU A 118 5.31 9.76 16.26
N ARG A 119 5.89 9.36 17.38
CA ARG A 119 5.43 8.21 18.16
C ARG A 119 5.00 8.65 19.55
N PRO A 120 4.08 7.93 20.22
CA PRO A 120 3.71 8.22 21.61
C PRO A 120 4.94 8.25 22.52
N GLY A 121 5.16 9.38 23.19
CA GLY A 121 6.28 9.57 24.11
C GLY A 121 7.67 9.70 23.47
N GLY A 122 7.74 9.84 22.14
CA GLY A 122 8.98 9.98 21.40
C GLY A 122 9.14 11.32 20.71
N ALA A 123 10.16 11.41 19.87
CA ALA A 123 10.46 12.61 19.11
C ALA A 123 9.52 12.76 17.90
N LYS A 124 9.23 14.02 17.54
CA LYS A 124 8.57 14.42 16.30
C LYS A 124 9.65 14.65 15.24
N ILE A 125 9.60 13.87 14.16
CA ILE A 125 10.63 13.91 13.12
C ILE A 125 10.01 14.30 11.80
N THR A 126 10.62 15.27 11.11
CA THR A 126 10.17 15.75 9.80
C THR A 126 11.19 15.41 8.74
N ALA A 127 10.74 14.83 7.65
CA ALA A 127 11.48 14.68 6.40
C ALA A 127 10.88 15.61 5.32
N SER A 128 11.70 16.10 4.40
CA SER A 128 11.22 16.98 3.32
C SER A 128 12.06 16.81 2.06
N ASP A 129 11.41 17.05 0.91
CA ASP A 129 12.05 17.13 -0.41
C ASP A 129 12.09 18.58 -0.87
N ALA A 130 13.26 19.21 -0.77
CA ALA A 130 13.46 20.60 -1.12
C ALA A 130 13.21 20.88 -2.61
N THR A 131 13.49 19.92 -3.48
CA THR A 131 13.30 20.04 -4.94
C THR A 131 11.81 20.10 -5.28
N SER A 132 11.05 19.16 -4.72
CA SER A 132 9.59 19.14 -4.88
C SER A 132 8.93 20.36 -4.25
N ILE A 133 9.38 20.81 -3.07
CA ILE A 133 8.87 22.03 -2.44
C ILE A 133 9.11 23.26 -3.31
N ALA A 134 10.28 23.38 -3.92
CA ALA A 134 10.59 24.49 -4.82
C ALA A 134 9.72 24.48 -6.09
N ALA A 135 9.39 23.30 -6.62
CA ALA A 135 8.61 23.15 -7.84
C ALA A 135 7.09 23.25 -7.60
N ASN A 136 6.58 22.68 -6.52
CA ASN A 136 5.15 22.45 -6.31
C ASN A 136 4.57 23.20 -5.09
N GLY A 137 5.42 23.91 -4.34
CA GLY A 137 5.05 24.45 -3.03
C GLY A 137 5.09 23.38 -1.94
N ARG A 138 5.00 23.80 -0.68
CA ARG A 138 5.01 22.89 0.48
C ARG A 138 3.65 22.23 0.64
N ILE A 139 3.66 20.88 0.64
CA ILE A 139 2.48 20.05 0.87
C ILE A 139 2.85 19.08 1.99
N SER A 140 2.29 19.32 3.18
CA SER A 140 2.70 18.65 4.42
C SER A 140 1.65 17.64 4.88
N GLU A 141 2.11 16.50 5.40
CA GLU A 141 1.30 15.51 6.10
C GLU A 141 1.88 15.25 7.49
N SER A 142 1.04 15.07 8.49
CA SER A 142 1.45 14.72 9.85
C SER A 142 0.69 13.51 10.36
N MET A 143 1.41 12.55 10.98
CA MET A 143 0.81 11.34 11.51
C MET A 143 1.49 10.88 12.79
N THR A 144 0.74 10.15 13.62
CA THR A 144 1.24 9.48 14.82
C THR A 144 1.21 7.98 14.59
N LEU A 145 2.36 7.32 14.68
CA LEU A 145 2.53 5.89 14.48
C LEU A 145 3.10 5.23 15.74
N TYR A 146 2.64 4.03 16.05
CA TYR A 146 3.06 3.31 17.28
C TYR A 146 4.42 2.60 17.13
N TYR A 147 5.43 3.30 16.64
CA TYR A 147 6.80 2.78 16.57
C TYR A 147 7.49 2.71 17.93
N ASP A 148 8.38 1.75 18.11
CA ASP A 148 9.13 1.58 19.35
C ASP A 148 10.30 2.55 19.44
N THR A 149 10.91 2.97 18.31
CA THR A 149 12.11 3.79 18.27
C THR A 149 11.95 5.03 17.36
N ASP A 150 12.70 6.09 17.69
CA ASP A 150 12.75 7.30 16.85
C ASP A 150 13.44 7.05 15.50
N ALA A 151 14.31 6.02 15.42
CA ALA A 151 14.91 5.59 14.17
C ALA A 151 13.86 5.07 13.17
N GLN A 152 12.85 4.32 13.64
CA GLN A 152 11.72 3.87 12.80
C GLN A 152 10.85 5.06 12.36
N VAL A 153 10.61 6.04 13.24
CA VAL A 153 9.91 7.29 12.91
C VAL A 153 10.60 8.03 11.77
N SER A 154 11.93 8.17 11.86
CA SER A 154 12.75 8.82 10.82
C SER A 154 12.64 8.10 9.47
N LYS A 155 12.73 6.77 9.48
CA LYS A 155 12.60 5.94 8.27
C LYS A 155 11.21 6.06 7.65
N ALA A 156 10.16 6.07 8.44
CA ALA A 156 8.80 6.23 7.96
C ALA A 156 8.57 7.62 7.32
N ALA A 157 9.03 8.69 7.96
CA ALA A 157 8.94 10.03 7.40
C ALA A 157 9.67 10.14 6.04
N ALA A 158 10.90 9.60 5.97
CA ALA A 158 11.68 9.56 4.72
C ALA A 158 10.99 8.72 3.64
N TYR A 159 10.42 7.56 4.00
CA TYR A 159 9.69 6.70 3.06
C TYR A 159 8.49 7.41 2.44
N ILE A 160 7.68 8.10 3.25
CA ILE A 160 6.50 8.84 2.78
C ILE A 160 6.90 9.91 1.77
N VAL A 161 7.91 10.72 2.09
CA VAL A 161 8.40 11.76 1.19
C VAL A 161 8.96 11.14 -0.10
N ASN A 162 9.84 10.15 0.00
CA ASN A 162 10.45 9.51 -1.17
C ASN A 162 9.42 8.87 -2.11
N THR A 163 8.30 8.37 -1.57
CA THR A 163 7.27 7.73 -2.38
C THR A 163 6.22 8.69 -2.92
N ARG A 164 6.03 9.88 -2.31
CA ARG A 164 4.91 10.77 -2.61
C ARG A 164 5.31 12.21 -2.99
N SER A 165 6.59 12.56 -3.04
CA SER A 165 7.01 13.95 -3.29
C SER A 165 6.75 14.43 -4.73
N GLU A 166 6.62 13.51 -5.69
CA GLU A 166 6.45 13.85 -7.09
C GLU A 166 5.00 13.70 -7.58
N PRO A 167 4.50 14.65 -8.39
CA PRO A 167 3.22 14.49 -9.09
C PRO A 167 3.30 13.33 -10.07
N ARG A 168 2.28 12.47 -10.06
CA ARG A 168 2.23 11.28 -10.93
C ARG A 168 0.94 11.20 -11.69
N VAL A 169 0.99 10.55 -12.85
CA VAL A 169 -0.21 10.14 -13.57
C VAL A 169 -0.95 9.11 -12.70
N ARG A 170 -2.22 9.35 -12.51
CA ARG A 170 -3.11 8.52 -11.71
C ARG A 170 -4.25 8.01 -12.54
N MET A 171 -4.60 6.79 -12.29
CA MET A 171 -5.87 6.19 -12.66
C MET A 171 -6.60 5.91 -11.36
N GLY A 172 -7.70 6.60 -11.08
CA GLY A 172 -8.44 6.38 -9.82
C GLY A 172 -9.18 5.05 -9.80
N ALA A 173 -9.76 4.71 -10.92
CA ALA A 173 -10.43 3.44 -11.16
C ALA A 173 -10.22 3.01 -12.61
N LEU A 174 -9.96 1.75 -12.83
CA LEU A 174 -9.80 1.13 -14.13
C LEU A 174 -10.84 0.02 -14.26
N SER A 175 -11.73 0.15 -15.24
CA SER A 175 -12.78 -0.84 -15.48
C SER A 175 -12.53 -1.62 -16.77
N VAL A 176 -12.74 -2.92 -16.72
CA VAL A 176 -12.61 -3.84 -17.85
C VAL A 176 -13.87 -4.66 -17.94
N ASP A 177 -14.47 -4.78 -19.13
CA ASP A 177 -15.52 -5.74 -19.39
C ASP A 177 -14.86 -7.06 -19.84
N LEU A 178 -14.89 -8.07 -19.00
CA LEU A 178 -14.24 -9.36 -19.23
C LEU A 178 -14.86 -10.16 -20.37
N VAL A 179 -16.12 -9.83 -20.77
CA VAL A 179 -16.79 -10.52 -21.86
C VAL A 179 -16.40 -9.94 -23.23
N THR A 180 -16.16 -8.63 -23.30
CA THR A 180 -15.95 -7.92 -24.57
C THR A 180 -14.53 -7.42 -24.80
N SER A 181 -13.71 -7.37 -23.76
CA SER A 181 -12.34 -6.82 -23.84
C SER A 181 -11.37 -7.64 -24.68
N GLY A 182 -11.69 -8.92 -24.97
CA GLY A 182 -10.75 -9.84 -25.61
C GLY A 182 -9.54 -10.23 -24.75
N LEU A 183 -9.54 -9.83 -23.47
CA LEU A 183 -8.54 -10.29 -22.50
C LEU A 183 -8.83 -11.75 -22.13
N ASP A 184 -7.75 -12.49 -21.91
CA ASP A 184 -7.86 -13.78 -21.27
C ASP A 184 -8.39 -13.59 -19.84
N THR A 185 -9.55 -14.24 -19.59
CA THR A 185 -10.18 -14.16 -18.25
C THR A 185 -9.28 -14.71 -17.15
N GLU A 186 -8.40 -15.70 -17.46
CA GLU A 186 -7.43 -16.20 -16.51
C GLU A 186 -6.44 -15.11 -16.08
N THR A 187 -6.07 -14.21 -16.99
CA THR A 187 -5.14 -13.11 -16.69
C THR A 187 -5.68 -12.14 -15.65
N LEU A 188 -6.99 -11.84 -15.67
CA LEU A 188 -7.59 -10.86 -14.76
C LEU A 188 -8.41 -11.47 -13.60
N LEU A 189 -8.75 -12.75 -13.68
CA LEU A 189 -9.50 -13.47 -12.64
C LEU A 189 -8.64 -14.48 -11.88
N GLY A 190 -7.42 -14.74 -12.37
CA GLY A 190 -6.51 -15.70 -11.78
C GLY A 190 -6.08 -15.34 -10.35
N PRO A 191 -5.58 -16.31 -9.61
CA PRO A 191 -5.13 -16.12 -8.22
C PRO A 191 -3.98 -15.11 -8.08
N GLY A 192 -3.31 -14.78 -9.19
CA GLY A 192 -2.26 -13.74 -9.23
C GLY A 192 -2.78 -12.31 -9.21
N VAL A 193 -4.10 -12.06 -9.31
CA VAL A 193 -4.68 -10.71 -9.32
C VAL A 193 -5.43 -10.45 -8.02
N HIS A 194 -4.76 -9.79 -7.10
CA HIS A 194 -5.27 -9.44 -5.79
C HIS A 194 -4.90 -7.99 -5.42
N VAL A 195 -5.35 -7.51 -4.29
CA VAL A 195 -4.93 -6.21 -3.76
C VAL A 195 -3.42 -6.22 -3.51
N GLY A 196 -2.72 -5.21 -4.00
CA GLY A 196 -1.25 -5.13 -3.96
C GLY A 196 -0.56 -5.58 -5.25
N THR A 197 -1.25 -6.29 -6.17
CA THR A 197 -0.68 -6.66 -7.48
C THR A 197 -0.39 -5.41 -8.32
N VAL A 198 0.70 -5.43 -9.07
CA VAL A 198 1.04 -4.39 -10.05
C VAL A 198 0.25 -4.62 -11.34
N LEU A 199 -0.48 -3.61 -11.77
CA LEU A 199 -1.18 -3.57 -13.04
C LEU A 199 -0.45 -2.59 -13.96
N SER A 200 -0.05 -3.06 -15.14
CA SER A 200 0.63 -2.27 -16.16
C SER A 200 -0.33 -1.95 -17.30
N VAL A 201 -0.66 -0.68 -17.49
CA VAL A 201 -1.51 -0.24 -18.60
C VAL A 201 -0.62 0.31 -19.71
N THR A 202 -0.68 -0.37 -20.86
CA THR A 202 0.12 -0.03 -22.07
C THR A 202 -0.70 0.73 -23.10
N ASP A 203 -0.04 1.17 -24.18
CA ASP A 203 -0.66 1.89 -25.30
C ASP A 203 -1.44 3.15 -24.87
N MET A 204 -0.90 3.85 -23.91
CA MET A 204 -1.52 5.02 -23.30
C MET A 204 -1.73 6.15 -24.31
N PRO A 205 -2.82 6.95 -24.16
CA PRO A 205 -3.03 8.15 -24.97
C PRO A 205 -1.84 9.12 -24.89
N ARG A 206 -1.65 9.91 -25.92
CA ARG A 206 -0.56 10.89 -26.01
C ARG A 206 -0.51 11.81 -24.77
N GLY A 207 0.67 11.94 -24.19
CA GLY A 207 0.92 12.81 -23.04
C GLY A 207 1.00 12.11 -21.69
N SER A 208 0.63 10.82 -21.60
CA SER A 208 0.69 10.02 -20.37
C SER A 208 1.87 9.05 -20.30
N GLY A 209 2.75 9.07 -21.30
CA GLY A 209 3.79 8.06 -21.48
C GLY A 209 3.28 6.86 -22.28
N THR A 210 4.14 5.88 -22.50
CA THR A 210 3.78 4.65 -23.22
C THR A 210 3.13 3.60 -22.32
N GLN A 211 3.36 3.71 -21.02
CA GLN A 211 2.93 2.75 -20.00
C GLN A 211 2.72 3.49 -18.68
N VAL A 212 1.74 3.05 -17.90
CA VAL A 212 1.50 3.49 -16.53
C VAL A 212 1.33 2.27 -15.65
N ASP A 213 2.18 2.17 -14.63
CA ASP A 213 2.14 1.10 -13.65
C ASP A 213 1.45 1.59 -12.37
N VAL A 214 0.53 0.79 -11.87
CA VAL A 214 -0.28 1.09 -10.69
C VAL A 214 -0.41 -0.14 -9.79
N PHE A 215 -0.59 0.09 -8.50
CA PHE A 215 -1.04 -0.96 -7.58
C PHE A 215 -2.55 -1.09 -7.59
N ILE A 216 -3.05 -2.30 -7.51
CA ILE A 216 -4.46 -2.60 -7.23
C ILE A 216 -4.68 -2.38 -5.72
N GLU A 217 -5.57 -1.45 -5.39
CA GLU A 217 -5.97 -1.15 -4.00
C GLU A 217 -7.33 -1.74 -3.63
N GLY A 218 -8.10 -2.14 -4.62
CA GLY A 218 -9.39 -2.78 -4.41
C GLY A 218 -9.96 -3.31 -5.72
N ILE A 219 -10.78 -4.33 -5.61
CA ILE A 219 -11.43 -5.01 -6.74
C ILE A 219 -12.93 -5.01 -6.50
N THR A 220 -13.70 -4.63 -7.51
CA THR A 220 -15.16 -4.69 -7.50
C THR A 220 -15.65 -5.36 -8.76
N ASP A 221 -16.46 -6.39 -8.62
CA ASP A 221 -17.09 -7.08 -9.73
C ASP A 221 -18.58 -6.72 -9.82
N TYR A 222 -19.01 -6.36 -11.01
CA TYR A 222 -20.42 -6.20 -11.35
C TYR A 222 -20.79 -7.23 -12.42
N ILE A 223 -21.62 -8.21 -12.04
CA ILE A 223 -21.93 -9.36 -12.87
C ILE A 223 -23.41 -9.34 -13.23
N THR A 224 -23.70 -9.40 -14.52
CA THR A 224 -25.05 -9.59 -15.08
C THR A 224 -25.02 -10.79 -16.04
N PRO A 225 -26.18 -11.28 -16.51
CA PRO A 225 -26.20 -12.40 -17.47
C PRO A 225 -25.39 -12.18 -18.76
N ASN A 226 -25.17 -10.92 -19.16
CA ASN A 226 -24.53 -10.56 -20.43
C ASN A 226 -23.28 -9.68 -20.29
N SER A 227 -22.86 -9.35 -19.09
CA SER A 227 -21.70 -8.49 -18.82
C SER A 227 -21.04 -8.87 -17.51
N TRP A 228 -19.73 -8.92 -17.51
CA TRP A 228 -18.93 -9.03 -16.30
C TRP A 228 -17.92 -7.90 -16.30
N ARG A 229 -18.22 -6.84 -15.56
CA ARG A 229 -17.33 -5.70 -15.41
C ARG A 229 -16.54 -5.81 -14.11
N ARG A 230 -15.22 -5.85 -14.24
CA ARG A 230 -14.29 -5.75 -13.11
C ARG A 230 -13.70 -4.34 -13.05
N THR A 231 -13.77 -3.73 -11.89
CA THR A 231 -13.21 -2.41 -11.62
C THR A 231 -12.11 -2.55 -10.59
N PHE A 232 -10.92 -2.06 -10.94
CA PHE A 232 -9.77 -1.95 -10.05
C PHE A 232 -9.68 -0.52 -9.55
N ASN A 233 -9.74 -0.32 -8.25
CA ASN A 233 -9.31 0.92 -7.63
C ASN A 233 -7.78 0.89 -7.58
N THR A 234 -7.12 1.96 -8.01
CA THR A 234 -5.67 1.92 -8.19
C THR A 234 -4.96 3.09 -7.53
N SER A 235 -3.71 2.88 -7.16
CA SER A 235 -2.77 3.92 -6.75
C SER A 235 -1.51 3.88 -7.61
N PRO A 236 -0.82 5.02 -7.82
CA PRO A 236 0.42 5.05 -8.60
C PRO A 236 1.50 4.18 -7.97
N LEU A 237 2.23 3.46 -8.80
CA LEU A 237 3.46 2.81 -8.36
C LEU A 237 4.46 3.86 -7.91
N GLY A 238 4.98 3.73 -6.69
CA GLY A 238 5.98 4.66 -6.16
C GLY A 238 7.31 4.55 -6.92
N ILE A 239 7.77 5.62 -7.62
CA ILE A 239 9.08 5.61 -8.29
C ILE A 239 10.24 5.63 -7.26
N GLY A 240 10.00 6.13 -6.06
CA GLY A 240 11.02 6.30 -5.04
C GLY A 240 11.38 5.05 -4.24
N GLY A 241 10.81 3.91 -4.58
CA GLY A 241 10.91 2.71 -3.76
C GLY A 241 11.28 1.45 -4.49
N GLN A 242 12.08 1.54 -5.55
CA GLN A 242 12.68 0.32 -6.06
C GLN A 242 13.65 -0.19 -5.00
N VAL A 243 13.22 -1.29 -4.40
CA VAL A 243 14.02 -2.03 -3.42
C VAL A 243 15.34 -2.40 -4.07
N TRP A 244 16.44 -2.22 -3.35
CA TRP A 244 17.73 -2.68 -3.81
C TRP A 244 17.70 -4.21 -3.94
N VAL A 245 17.81 -4.71 -5.17
CA VAL A 245 17.82 -6.14 -5.46
C VAL A 245 19.22 -6.55 -5.87
N LEU A 246 19.85 -7.40 -5.06
CA LEU A 246 21.20 -7.88 -5.31
C LEU A 246 21.26 -8.68 -6.62
N GLY A 247 22.12 -8.22 -7.53
CA GLY A 247 22.31 -8.88 -8.83
C GLY A 247 21.38 -8.41 -9.95
N ASN A 248 20.48 -7.47 -9.70
CA ASN A 248 19.66 -6.84 -10.74
C ASN A 248 20.38 -5.62 -11.32
N ALA A 249 20.64 -5.60 -12.62
CA ALA A 249 21.39 -4.53 -13.28
C ALA A 249 20.72 -3.15 -13.17
N ASN A 250 19.39 -3.09 -13.05
CA ASN A 250 18.62 -1.86 -12.96
C ASN A 250 18.41 -1.41 -11.50
N PHE A 251 18.40 -2.33 -10.54
CA PHE A 251 18.01 -2.08 -9.14
C PHE A 251 19.12 -2.41 -8.14
N SER A 252 20.36 -2.64 -8.61
CA SER A 252 21.50 -2.93 -7.74
C SER A 252 22.40 -1.74 -7.44
N VAL A 253 22.10 -0.55 -7.96
CA VAL A 253 22.91 0.66 -7.76
C VAL A 253 22.32 1.50 -6.62
N LEU A 254 22.88 1.36 -5.43
CA LEU A 254 22.51 2.14 -4.24
C LEU A 254 22.71 3.64 -4.46
N GLY A 255 21.69 4.43 -4.12
CA GLY A 255 21.76 5.89 -4.12
C GLY A 255 21.54 6.56 -5.49
N SER A 256 21.32 5.79 -6.56
CA SER A 256 21.01 6.32 -7.89
C SER A 256 19.61 5.94 -8.36
N THR A 257 19.24 4.68 -8.21
CA THR A 257 17.95 4.15 -8.69
C THR A 257 17.19 3.39 -7.62
N THR A 258 17.80 3.08 -6.51
CA THR A 258 17.23 2.22 -5.47
C THR A 258 17.49 2.75 -4.07
N ILE A 259 16.56 2.46 -3.17
CA ILE A 259 16.70 2.65 -1.73
C ILE A 259 16.69 1.28 -1.05
N VAL A 260 17.38 1.16 0.09
CA VAL A 260 17.32 -0.05 0.90
C VAL A 260 15.95 -0.11 1.55
N ALA A 261 15.18 -1.19 1.29
CA ALA A 261 13.98 -1.50 2.06
C ALA A 261 14.40 -1.92 3.48
N TYR A 262 13.74 -1.37 4.47
CA TYR A 262 14.01 -1.64 5.88
C TYR A 262 12.85 -2.42 6.50
#